data_fd28e84f2f331c38c48e65fa25339a3a
#
_entry.id   fd28e84f2f331c38c48e65fa25339a3a
#
_cell.length_a   1.000
_cell.length_b   1.000
_cell.length_c   1.000
_cell.angle_alpha   90.00
_cell.angle_beta   90.00
_cell.angle_gamma   90.00
#
_symmetry.space_group_name_H-M   'P 1'
#
loop_
_entity.id
_entity.type
_entity.pdbx_description
1 polymer ?
#
loop_
_entity_poly.entity_id
_entity_poly.type
_entity_poly.pdbx_seq_one_letter_code
_entity_poly.pdbx_strand_id
1 'polypeptide(L)'
;MIFQRINFHDNKLPVFKENKAKGFVTFGADNLYPDFLVELFNKSPKHNAIVSAKASYIAGIGTDVFGQNTTDIAKAEAKLKNINAYETYEELKAKIAYDAELFNGFCVEVIWNKAKTAPSEYYHIPFKDVRKGLEGEYVYCADWTDTKAEKIHYQPYNPITRESKQLYYCQFYRPGEGTYPLPDYVGALKYIEVDTEISNYYLNSIKNGF
;
A
#
# COMPACT_ATOMS: atom_id res chain seq x y z
N MET A 1 -15.23 4.87 -41.21
CA MET A 1 -15.52 4.24 -39.92
C MET A 1 -14.20 3.66 -39.42
N ILE A 2 -13.57 4.30 -38.44
CA ILE A 2 -12.28 3.85 -37.85
C ILE A 2 -12.63 2.94 -36.70
N PHE A 3 -12.41 1.64 -36.85
CA PHE A 3 -12.52 0.71 -35.72
C PHE A 3 -11.29 0.85 -34.83
N GLN A 4 -11.44 1.47 -33.70
CA GLN A 4 -10.42 1.45 -32.67
C GLN A 4 -10.44 0.08 -31.99
N ARG A 5 -9.35 -0.68 -32.14
CA ARG A 5 -9.21 -2.00 -31.54
C ARG A 5 -8.87 -1.78 -30.04
N ILE A 6 -9.82 -2.05 -29.17
CA ILE A 6 -9.57 -2.05 -27.73
C ILE A 6 -8.79 -3.32 -27.40
N ASN A 7 -7.52 -3.19 -27.06
CA ASN A 7 -6.71 -4.30 -26.56
C ASN A 7 -6.90 -4.41 -25.04
N PHE A 8 -7.76 -5.32 -24.60
CA PHE A 8 -7.78 -5.72 -23.21
C PHE A 8 -6.50 -6.50 -22.92
N HIS A 9 -5.73 -6.06 -21.95
CA HIS A 9 -4.62 -6.87 -21.43
C HIS A 9 -5.21 -8.13 -20.81
N ASP A 10 -4.64 -9.28 -21.18
CA ASP A 10 -4.97 -10.52 -20.48
C ASP A 10 -4.56 -10.35 -19.01
N ASN A 11 -5.56 -10.20 -18.13
CA ASN A 11 -5.33 -10.07 -16.69
C ASN A 11 -4.81 -11.40 -16.12
N LYS A 12 -3.56 -11.69 -16.42
CA LYS A 12 -2.83 -12.76 -15.74
C LYS A 12 -2.50 -12.28 -14.34
N LEU A 13 -2.75 -13.13 -13.37
CA LEU A 13 -2.26 -12.90 -12.01
C LEU A 13 -0.75 -12.60 -12.07
N PRO A 14 -0.26 -11.66 -11.25
CA PRO A 14 1.15 -11.31 -11.27
C PRO A 14 2.02 -12.53 -10.95
N VAL A 15 3.09 -12.69 -11.71
CA VAL A 15 4.07 -13.75 -11.47
C VAL A 15 5.13 -13.21 -10.53
N PHE A 16 5.34 -13.90 -9.43
CA PHE A 16 6.37 -13.57 -8.44
C PHE A 16 7.63 -14.37 -8.74
N LYS A 17 8.75 -13.68 -8.95
CA LYS A 17 10.03 -14.32 -9.24
C LYS A 17 11.11 -13.80 -8.30
N GLU A 18 11.83 -14.73 -7.68
CA GLU A 18 13.03 -14.39 -6.96
C GLU A 18 14.11 -13.89 -7.93
N ASN A 19 14.64 -12.72 -7.65
CA ASN A 19 15.77 -12.19 -8.40
C ASN A 19 17.01 -12.21 -7.50
N LYS A 20 17.73 -13.34 -7.52
CA LYS A 20 18.90 -13.56 -6.66
C LYS A 20 19.99 -12.49 -6.85
N ALA A 21 20.17 -12.00 -8.08
CA ALA A 21 21.14 -10.95 -8.38
C ALA A 21 20.75 -9.58 -7.80
N LYS A 22 19.45 -9.34 -7.60
CA LYS A 22 18.91 -8.08 -7.06
C LYS A 22 18.57 -8.14 -5.58
N GLY A 23 18.57 -9.33 -4.97
CA GLY A 23 18.32 -9.53 -3.55
C GLY A 23 16.85 -9.43 -3.12
N PHE A 24 15.89 -9.49 -4.04
CA PHE A 24 14.46 -9.39 -3.70
C PHE A 24 13.56 -10.19 -4.65
N VAL A 25 12.32 -10.41 -4.24
CA VAL A 25 11.27 -11.01 -5.07
C VAL A 25 10.53 -9.91 -5.83
N THR A 26 10.44 -10.02 -7.16
CA THR A 26 9.72 -9.05 -7.97
C THR A 26 8.21 -9.13 -7.75
N PHE A 27 7.54 -7.99 -7.72
CA PHE A 27 6.09 -7.89 -7.64
C PHE A 27 5.50 -7.71 -9.03
N GLY A 28 5.14 -8.81 -9.66
CA GLY A 28 4.79 -8.88 -11.08
C GLY A 28 6.00 -9.17 -11.97
N ALA A 29 5.77 -9.31 -13.28
CA ALA A 29 6.78 -9.71 -14.25
C ALA A 29 7.89 -8.65 -14.41
N ASP A 30 7.51 -7.39 -14.36
CA ASP A 30 8.35 -6.20 -14.51
C ASP A 30 8.65 -5.49 -13.18
N ASN A 31 8.14 -6.02 -12.07
CA ASN A 31 8.22 -5.42 -10.73
C ASN A 31 7.36 -4.16 -10.55
N LEU A 32 6.43 -3.87 -11.44
CA LEU A 32 5.59 -2.66 -11.44
C LEU A 32 4.09 -2.95 -11.23
N TYR A 33 3.74 -4.17 -10.79
CA TYR A 33 2.33 -4.49 -10.55
C TYR A 33 1.64 -3.56 -9.53
N PRO A 34 2.26 -3.12 -8.43
CA PRO A 34 1.64 -2.13 -7.54
C PRO A 34 1.42 -0.77 -8.21
N ASP A 35 2.33 -0.34 -9.08
CA ASP A 35 2.17 0.91 -9.83
C ASP A 35 1.01 0.82 -10.83
N PHE A 36 0.81 -0.35 -11.45
CA PHE A 36 -0.36 -0.62 -12.28
C PHE A 36 -1.68 -0.50 -11.47
N LEU A 37 -1.73 -1.01 -10.25
CA LEU A 37 -2.91 -0.86 -9.38
C LEU A 37 -3.20 0.61 -9.04
N VAL A 38 -2.17 1.40 -8.75
CA VAL A 38 -2.29 2.85 -8.53
C VAL A 38 -2.78 3.56 -9.80
N GLU A 39 -2.29 3.17 -10.96
CA GLU A 39 -2.73 3.71 -12.24
C GLU A 39 -4.23 3.46 -12.47
N LEU A 40 -4.70 2.24 -12.23
CA LEU A 40 -6.12 1.89 -12.31
C LEU A 40 -6.97 2.72 -11.34
N PHE A 41 -6.51 2.86 -10.09
CA PHE A 41 -7.17 3.69 -9.09
C PHE A 41 -7.30 5.15 -9.54
N ASN A 42 -6.27 5.70 -10.15
CA ASN A 42 -6.29 7.10 -10.61
C ASN A 42 -7.11 7.31 -11.89
N LYS A 43 -7.27 6.29 -12.73
CA LYS A 43 -7.94 6.40 -14.03
C LYS A 43 -9.42 6.04 -14.01
N SER A 44 -9.85 5.11 -13.18
CA SER A 44 -11.26 4.68 -13.11
C SER A 44 -12.01 5.47 -12.04
N PRO A 45 -12.99 6.30 -12.41
CA PRO A 45 -13.76 7.11 -11.45
C PRO A 45 -14.53 6.25 -10.43
N LYS A 46 -15.09 5.12 -10.87
CA LYS A 46 -15.87 4.23 -9.98
C LYS A 46 -14.97 3.49 -9.01
N HIS A 47 -13.84 2.97 -9.51
CA HIS A 47 -12.87 2.28 -8.67
C HIS A 47 -12.30 3.22 -7.61
N ASN A 48 -11.91 4.43 -8.01
CA ASN A 48 -11.43 5.47 -7.10
C ASN A 48 -12.46 5.77 -6.00
N ALA A 49 -13.72 6.01 -6.38
CA ALA A 49 -14.79 6.31 -5.43
C ALA A 49 -15.02 5.17 -4.43
N ILE A 50 -15.02 3.91 -4.89
CA ILE A 50 -15.23 2.74 -4.03
C ILE A 50 -14.08 2.56 -3.05
N VAL A 51 -12.83 2.57 -3.52
CA VAL A 51 -11.64 2.42 -2.67
C VAL A 51 -11.57 3.55 -1.65
N SER A 52 -11.79 4.81 -2.08
CA SER A 52 -11.78 5.96 -1.18
C SER A 52 -12.88 5.91 -0.13
N ALA A 53 -14.08 5.48 -0.50
CA ALA A 53 -15.18 5.31 0.46
C ALA A 53 -14.84 4.21 1.48
N LYS A 54 -14.37 3.04 1.05
CA LYS A 54 -13.97 1.94 1.95
C LYS A 54 -12.83 2.35 2.87
N ALA A 55 -11.78 2.98 2.34
CA ALA A 55 -10.67 3.50 3.14
C ALA A 55 -11.15 4.50 4.21
N SER A 56 -12.07 5.39 3.86
CA SER A 56 -12.67 6.33 4.80
C SER A 56 -13.50 5.63 5.89
N TYR A 57 -14.23 4.58 5.54
CA TYR A 57 -14.95 3.76 6.53
C TYR A 57 -14.00 3.06 7.51
N ILE A 58 -12.91 2.47 7.03
CA ILE A 58 -11.90 1.80 7.86
C ILE A 58 -11.19 2.80 8.76
N ALA A 59 -10.79 3.94 8.22
CA ALA A 59 -10.17 5.01 8.99
C ALA A 59 -11.11 5.54 10.09
N GLY A 60 -12.42 5.60 9.81
CA GLY A 60 -13.43 6.10 10.75
C GLY A 60 -13.29 7.59 11.04
N ILE A 61 -14.01 8.07 12.06
CA ILE A 61 -14.11 9.49 12.43
C ILE A 61 -13.23 9.88 13.62
N GLY A 62 -12.51 8.93 14.20
CA GLY A 62 -11.65 9.20 15.35
C GLY A 62 -11.32 7.93 16.15
N THR A 63 -10.49 8.11 17.15
CA THR A 63 -10.07 7.04 18.07
C THR A 63 -10.13 7.56 19.49
N ASP A 64 -10.91 6.90 20.35
CA ASP A 64 -11.00 7.20 21.76
C ASP A 64 -10.15 6.25 22.58
N VAL A 65 -9.61 6.74 23.69
CA VAL A 65 -8.83 5.95 24.64
C VAL A 65 -9.66 5.69 25.90
N PHE A 66 -9.80 4.43 26.25
CA PHE A 66 -10.51 4.01 27.45
C PHE A 66 -9.57 3.31 28.42
N GLY A 67 -9.72 3.54 29.71
CA GLY A 67 -8.92 2.91 30.75
C GLY A 67 -9.37 3.31 32.16
N GLN A 68 -8.77 2.70 33.16
CA GLN A 68 -9.06 3.03 34.56
C GLN A 68 -8.15 4.12 35.13
N ASN A 69 -6.95 4.29 34.58
CA ASN A 69 -5.95 5.24 35.03
C ASN A 69 -5.94 6.48 34.15
N THR A 70 -6.35 7.61 34.69
CA THR A 70 -6.42 8.89 33.95
C THR A 70 -5.06 9.35 33.43
N THR A 71 -3.96 9.07 34.15
CA THR A 71 -2.60 9.42 33.72
C THR A 71 -2.17 8.61 32.47
N ASP A 72 -2.53 7.35 32.39
CA ASP A 72 -2.19 6.50 31.28
C ASP A 72 -3.07 6.82 30.07
N ILE A 73 -4.34 7.16 30.28
CA ILE A 73 -5.22 7.70 29.23
C ILE A 73 -4.60 8.96 28.63
N ALA A 74 -4.22 9.95 29.45
CA ALA A 74 -3.62 11.19 28.97
C ALA A 74 -2.33 10.96 28.16
N LYS A 75 -1.47 10.01 28.58
CA LYS A 75 -0.26 9.63 27.83
C LYS A 75 -0.61 9.00 26.48
N ALA A 76 -1.60 8.11 26.44
CA ALA A 76 -2.04 7.47 25.22
C ALA A 76 -2.65 8.48 24.24
N GLU A 77 -3.52 9.38 24.71
CA GLU A 77 -4.08 10.48 23.90
C GLU A 77 -2.99 11.39 23.35
N ALA A 78 -2.00 11.76 24.16
CA ALA A 78 -0.86 12.56 23.70
C ALA A 78 -0.06 11.83 22.62
N LYS A 79 0.06 10.49 22.73
CA LYS A 79 0.71 9.66 21.72
C LYS A 79 -0.09 9.57 20.44
N LEU A 80 -1.41 9.46 20.50
CA LEU A 80 -2.28 9.47 19.32
C LEU A 80 -2.25 10.81 18.58
N LYS A 81 -2.11 11.91 19.30
CA LYS A 81 -1.96 13.26 18.70
C LYS A 81 -0.62 13.47 17.98
N ASN A 82 0.41 12.74 18.38
CA ASN A 82 1.77 12.86 17.83
C ASN A 82 2.34 11.44 17.68
N ILE A 83 1.85 10.70 16.67
CA ILE A 83 2.29 9.33 16.42
C ILE A 83 3.74 9.29 15.92
N ASN A 84 4.14 10.35 15.23
CA ASN A 84 5.51 10.65 14.81
C ASN A 84 5.73 12.18 14.80
N ALA A 85 6.84 12.64 14.24
CA ALA A 85 7.19 14.07 14.18
C ALA A 85 6.24 14.94 13.35
N TYR A 86 5.42 14.36 12.48
CA TYR A 86 4.67 15.09 11.45
C TYR A 86 3.18 14.79 11.43
N GLU A 87 2.74 13.68 12.05
CA GLU A 87 1.41 13.12 11.85
C GLU A 87 0.72 12.72 13.16
N THR A 88 -0.59 12.78 13.13
CA THR A 88 -1.49 12.18 14.09
C THR A 88 -1.71 10.69 13.77
N TYR A 89 -2.21 9.94 14.74
CA TYR A 89 -2.62 8.55 14.51
C TYR A 89 -3.72 8.44 13.46
N GLU A 90 -4.65 9.39 13.40
CA GLU A 90 -5.74 9.38 12.42
C GLU A 90 -5.23 9.54 10.98
N GLU A 91 -4.23 10.40 10.77
CA GLU A 91 -3.60 10.56 9.47
C GLU A 91 -2.83 9.31 9.05
N LEU A 92 -2.09 8.69 9.99
CA LEU A 92 -1.41 7.41 9.77
C LEU A 92 -2.42 6.31 9.43
N LYS A 93 -3.51 6.21 10.21
CA LYS A 93 -4.57 5.21 10.02
C LYS A 93 -5.25 5.36 8.65
N ALA A 94 -5.50 6.59 8.20
CA ALA A 94 -6.06 6.84 6.87
C ALA A 94 -5.15 6.32 5.75
N LYS A 95 -3.84 6.56 5.82
CA LYS A 95 -2.86 6.04 4.84
C LYS A 95 -2.82 4.52 4.84
N ILE A 96 -2.81 3.90 6.03
CA ILE A 96 -2.88 2.44 6.18
C ILE A 96 -4.16 1.88 5.55
N ALA A 97 -5.30 2.55 5.75
CA ALA A 97 -6.58 2.12 5.19
C ALA A 97 -6.58 2.16 3.64
N TYR A 98 -5.98 3.17 3.03
CA TYR A 98 -5.81 3.23 1.58
C TYR A 98 -4.94 2.09 1.05
N ASP A 99 -3.79 1.83 1.66
CA ASP A 99 -2.91 0.74 1.25
C ASP A 99 -3.61 -0.62 1.43
N ALA A 100 -4.31 -0.81 2.54
CA ALA A 100 -5.08 -2.02 2.83
C ALA A 100 -6.13 -2.31 1.75
N GLU A 101 -6.89 -1.30 1.32
CA GLU A 101 -7.92 -1.45 0.29
C GLU A 101 -7.34 -1.59 -1.12
N LEU A 102 -6.24 -0.89 -1.41
CA LEU A 102 -5.68 -0.88 -2.75
C LEU A 102 -4.79 -2.11 -3.02
N PHE A 103 -4.06 -2.58 -2.01
CA PHE A 103 -3.05 -3.64 -2.17
C PHE A 103 -3.34 -4.92 -1.39
N ASN A 104 -4.36 -4.93 -0.52
CA ASN A 104 -4.61 -5.99 0.46
C ASN A 104 -3.45 -6.18 1.46
N GLY A 105 -2.79 -5.07 1.82
CA GLY A 105 -1.69 -5.05 2.77
C GLY A 105 -1.19 -3.64 3.02
N PHE A 106 -0.38 -3.45 4.04
CA PHE A 106 0.23 -2.17 4.38
C PHE A 106 1.57 -2.33 5.07
N CYS A 107 2.36 -1.26 5.11
CA CYS A 107 3.66 -1.22 5.76
C CYS A 107 3.77 -0.03 6.72
N VAL A 108 4.37 -0.29 7.90
CA VAL A 108 4.65 0.74 8.90
C VAL A 108 6.09 0.57 9.40
N GLU A 109 6.89 1.62 9.29
CA GLU A 109 8.18 1.67 9.96
C GLU A 109 7.94 1.91 11.44
N VAL A 110 8.55 1.08 12.28
CA VAL A 110 8.50 1.17 13.74
C VAL A 110 9.87 1.56 14.24
N ILE A 111 9.94 2.74 14.90
CA ILE A 111 11.17 3.23 15.51
C ILE A 111 11.07 3.00 17.02
N TRP A 112 12.05 2.29 17.57
CA TRP A 112 12.15 2.05 19.01
C TRP A 112 12.83 3.21 19.73
N ASN A 113 12.45 3.45 20.98
CA ASN A 113 13.14 4.40 21.83
C ASN A 113 14.58 3.94 22.09
N LYS A 114 15.45 4.86 22.54
CA LYS A 114 16.88 4.57 22.79
C LYS A 114 17.09 3.43 23.79
N ALA A 115 16.17 3.25 24.73
CA ALA A 115 16.21 2.19 25.73
C ALA A 115 15.64 0.86 25.22
N LYS A 116 15.08 0.82 24.01
CA LYS A 116 14.41 -0.35 23.40
C LYS A 116 13.29 -0.95 24.25
N THR A 117 12.64 -0.13 25.07
CA THR A 117 11.56 -0.58 25.95
C THR A 117 10.18 -0.48 25.30
N ALA A 118 9.98 0.52 24.42
CA ALA A 118 8.74 0.75 23.72
C ALA A 118 8.99 1.39 22.35
N PRO A 119 8.07 1.19 21.37
CA PRO A 119 8.09 1.96 20.14
C PRO A 119 7.92 3.45 20.43
N SER A 120 8.75 4.26 19.78
CA SER A 120 8.76 5.72 19.91
C SER A 120 7.94 6.39 18.82
N GLU A 121 8.08 5.94 17.59
CA GLU A 121 7.44 6.56 16.42
C GLU A 121 7.01 5.50 15.42
N TYR A 122 5.98 5.85 14.64
CA TYR A 122 5.44 5.00 13.57
C TYR A 122 5.30 5.85 12.31
N TYR A 123 5.85 5.38 11.20
CA TYR A 123 5.76 6.05 9.90
C TYR A 123 5.12 5.14 8.87
N HIS A 124 4.20 5.68 8.09
CA HIS A 124 3.68 4.98 6.92
C HIS A 124 4.78 4.85 5.87
N ILE A 125 5.01 3.63 5.40
CA ILE A 125 5.84 3.35 4.22
C ILE A 125 4.90 2.88 3.12
N PRO A 126 4.84 3.56 1.95
CA PRO A 126 3.92 3.16 0.88
C PRO A 126 4.14 1.71 0.48
N PHE A 127 3.08 0.92 0.53
CA PHE A 127 3.16 -0.52 0.25
C PHE A 127 3.71 -0.82 -1.15
N LYS A 128 3.37 0.04 -2.12
CA LYS A 128 3.85 -0.09 -3.50
C LYS A 128 5.37 -0.04 -3.63
N ASP A 129 6.05 0.61 -2.69
CA ASP A 129 7.49 0.86 -2.74
C ASP A 129 8.31 -0.22 -2.00
N VAL A 130 7.64 -1.21 -1.38
CA VAL A 130 8.28 -2.27 -0.60
C VAL A 130 8.30 -3.60 -1.36
N ARG A 131 9.42 -4.30 -1.28
CA ARG A 131 9.59 -5.67 -1.79
C ARG A 131 10.09 -6.59 -0.69
N LYS A 132 9.72 -7.87 -0.76
CA LYS A 132 10.26 -8.91 0.12
C LYS A 132 11.66 -9.28 -0.35
N GLY A 133 12.63 -9.20 0.55
CA GLY A 133 13.99 -9.68 0.33
C GLY A 133 14.07 -11.20 0.33
N LEU A 134 15.24 -11.74 0.01
CA LEU A 134 15.45 -13.19 -0.07
C LEU A 134 15.76 -13.84 1.29
N GLU A 135 16.27 -13.05 2.23
CA GLU A 135 16.68 -13.50 3.56
C GLU A 135 15.67 -13.14 4.67
N GLY A 136 14.47 -12.72 4.26
CA GLY A 136 13.37 -12.37 5.17
C GLY A 136 13.30 -10.89 5.54
N GLU A 137 14.22 -10.07 5.06
CA GLU A 137 14.19 -8.62 5.15
C GLU A 137 13.19 -8.01 4.15
N TYR A 138 12.95 -6.71 4.28
CA TYR A 138 12.18 -5.92 3.32
C TYR A 138 13.06 -4.87 2.67
N VAL A 139 12.86 -4.65 1.38
CA VAL A 139 13.60 -3.69 0.57
C VAL A 139 12.66 -2.59 0.13
N TYR A 140 12.91 -1.38 0.57
CA TYR A 140 12.22 -0.17 0.13
C TYR A 140 13.00 0.50 -0.99
N CYS A 141 12.29 0.97 -2.00
CA CYS A 141 12.82 1.80 -3.06
C CYS A 141 11.73 2.77 -3.53
N ALA A 142 12.02 4.06 -3.53
CA ALA A 142 11.05 5.08 -3.93
C ALA A 142 10.69 5.03 -5.43
N ASP A 143 11.61 4.54 -6.26
CA ASP A 143 11.38 4.38 -7.70
C ASP A 143 12.00 3.07 -8.19
N TRP A 144 11.16 2.09 -8.45
CA TRP A 144 11.56 0.79 -8.98
C TRP A 144 11.88 0.80 -10.48
N THR A 145 11.61 1.90 -11.19
CA THR A 145 11.98 2.08 -12.60
C THR A 145 13.42 2.52 -12.76
N ASP A 146 13.96 3.25 -11.79
CA ASP A 146 15.35 3.65 -11.77
C ASP A 146 16.25 2.56 -11.15
N THR A 147 17.09 1.95 -11.97
CA THR A 147 18.02 0.91 -11.51
C THR A 147 19.10 1.43 -10.54
N LYS A 148 19.34 2.75 -10.51
CA LYS A 148 20.29 3.42 -9.63
C LYS A 148 19.68 3.96 -8.35
N ALA A 149 18.35 3.93 -8.23
CA ALA A 149 17.66 4.39 -7.03
C ALA A 149 18.17 3.68 -5.78
N GLU A 150 18.35 4.45 -4.73
CA GLU A 150 18.77 3.95 -3.42
C GLU A 150 17.77 2.92 -2.89
N LYS A 151 18.28 1.83 -2.34
CA LYS A 151 17.48 0.78 -1.69
C LYS A 151 17.79 0.76 -0.21
N ILE A 152 16.72 0.87 0.58
CA ILE A 152 16.82 0.80 2.04
C ILE A 152 16.35 -0.59 2.48
N HIS A 153 17.16 -1.26 3.28
CA HIS A 153 16.85 -2.58 3.83
C HIS A 153 16.31 -2.43 5.24
N TYR A 154 15.13 -3.02 5.48
CA TYR A 154 14.49 -3.05 6.79
C TYR A 154 14.45 -4.47 7.34
N GLN A 155 14.79 -4.60 8.61
CA GLN A 155 14.52 -5.83 9.34
C GLN A 155 13.01 -5.96 9.64
N PRO A 156 12.46 -7.18 9.64
CA PRO A 156 11.09 -7.41 10.05
C PRO A 156 10.84 -6.92 11.49
N TYR A 157 9.65 -6.36 11.72
CA TYR A 157 9.24 -6.00 13.07
C TYR A 157 9.30 -7.22 14.00
N ASN A 158 10.06 -7.08 15.08
CA ASN A 158 10.21 -8.11 16.10
C ASN A 158 10.25 -7.46 17.50
N PRO A 159 9.21 -7.66 18.32
CA PRO A 159 9.11 -7.06 19.65
C PRO A 159 10.13 -7.64 20.66
N ILE A 160 10.87 -8.70 20.29
CA ILE A 160 11.91 -9.31 21.12
C ILE A 160 13.26 -8.68 20.84
N THR A 161 13.70 -8.65 19.59
CA THR A 161 15.04 -8.12 19.21
C THR A 161 15.09 -6.60 19.28
N ARG A 162 13.98 -5.90 18.99
CA ARG A 162 13.81 -4.45 19.14
C ARG A 162 14.95 -3.65 18.53
N GLU A 163 15.27 -3.95 17.27
CA GLU A 163 16.22 -3.14 16.52
C GLU A 163 15.68 -1.71 16.33
N SER A 164 16.58 -0.74 16.14
CA SER A 164 16.19 0.67 16.19
C SER A 164 15.12 1.06 15.16
N LYS A 165 15.19 0.45 13.97
CA LYS A 165 14.22 0.64 12.87
C LYS A 165 13.83 -0.72 12.31
N GLN A 166 12.53 -0.97 12.28
CA GLN A 166 11.99 -2.22 11.77
C GLN A 166 10.75 -1.93 10.93
N LEU A 167 10.45 -2.78 9.97
CA LEU A 167 9.25 -2.67 9.16
C LEU A 167 8.20 -3.69 9.62
N TYR A 168 7.05 -3.20 10.05
CA TYR A 168 5.86 -4.01 10.20
C TYR A 168 5.18 -4.13 8.84
N TYR A 169 5.30 -5.31 8.23
CA TYR A 169 4.68 -5.64 6.95
C TYR A 169 3.45 -6.49 7.22
N CYS A 170 2.28 -5.96 6.92
CA CYS A 170 1.01 -6.67 7.04
C CYS A 170 0.50 -7.08 5.67
N GLN A 171 0.05 -8.31 5.56
CA GLN A 171 -0.57 -8.88 4.38
C GLN A 171 -1.84 -9.59 4.84
N PHE A 172 -2.99 -9.18 4.31
CA PHE A 172 -4.24 -9.85 4.58
C PHE A 172 -4.35 -11.12 3.77
N TYR A 173 -4.88 -12.16 4.39
CA TYR A 173 -5.02 -13.45 3.73
C TYR A 173 -6.09 -13.40 2.64
N ARG A 174 -5.74 -13.95 1.49
CA ARG A 174 -6.66 -14.22 0.40
C ARG A 174 -6.34 -15.59 -0.22
N PRO A 175 -7.36 -16.46 -0.50
CA PRO A 175 -7.12 -17.75 -1.14
C PRO A 175 -6.45 -17.59 -2.51
N GLY A 176 -5.39 -18.37 -2.76
CA GLY A 176 -4.68 -18.39 -4.03
C GLY A 176 -3.63 -17.29 -4.22
N GLU A 177 -3.35 -16.49 -3.19
CA GLU A 177 -2.22 -15.55 -3.23
C GLU A 177 -0.87 -16.27 -3.06
N GLY A 178 0.18 -15.62 -3.56
CA GLY A 178 1.57 -16.11 -3.49
C GLY A 178 2.42 -15.33 -2.50
N THR A 179 3.60 -14.89 -2.94
CA THR A 179 4.54 -14.14 -2.12
C THR A 179 3.99 -12.77 -1.69
N TYR A 180 3.24 -12.10 -2.57
CA TYR A 180 2.61 -10.82 -2.31
C TYR A 180 1.09 -10.96 -2.26
N PRO A 181 0.40 -10.07 -1.52
CA PRO A 181 -1.05 -10.05 -1.50
C PRO A 181 -1.61 -9.63 -2.86
N LEU A 182 -2.83 -10.08 -3.12
CA LEU A 182 -3.62 -9.63 -4.26
C LEU A 182 -4.82 -8.84 -3.74
N PRO A 183 -5.17 -7.71 -4.37
CA PRO A 183 -6.31 -6.92 -3.93
C PRO A 183 -7.62 -7.70 -4.04
N ASP A 184 -8.58 -7.41 -3.17
CA ASP A 184 -9.88 -8.07 -3.15
C ASP A 184 -10.65 -7.90 -4.47
N TYR A 185 -10.41 -6.78 -5.15
CA TYR A 185 -11.04 -6.48 -6.43
C TYR A 185 -10.31 -7.07 -7.65
N VAL A 186 -9.33 -7.96 -7.47
CA VAL A 186 -8.57 -8.55 -8.61
C VAL A 186 -9.46 -9.18 -9.65
N GLY A 187 -10.60 -9.77 -9.26
CA GLY A 187 -11.58 -10.33 -10.19
C GLY A 187 -12.33 -9.28 -11.01
N ALA A 188 -12.31 -8.02 -10.58
CA ALA A 188 -12.97 -6.90 -11.25
C ALA A 188 -12.03 -6.06 -12.12
N LEU A 189 -10.74 -6.38 -12.22
CA LEU A 189 -9.75 -5.56 -12.94
C LEU A 189 -10.18 -5.23 -14.37
N LYS A 190 -10.74 -6.20 -15.11
CA LYS A 190 -11.25 -5.96 -16.48
C LYS A 190 -12.38 -4.92 -16.52
N TYR A 191 -13.26 -4.93 -15.53
CA TYR A 191 -14.35 -3.94 -15.44
C TYR A 191 -13.82 -2.54 -15.09
N ILE A 192 -12.76 -2.47 -14.31
CA ILE A 192 -12.07 -1.21 -13.97
C ILE A 192 -11.41 -0.62 -15.23
N GLU A 193 -10.75 -1.46 -16.04
CA GLU A 193 -10.19 -1.06 -17.34
C GLU A 193 -11.29 -0.57 -18.29
N VAL A 194 -12.42 -1.30 -18.39
CA VAL A 194 -13.59 -0.89 -19.21
C VAL A 194 -14.14 0.46 -18.76
N ASP A 195 -14.26 0.72 -17.45
CA ASP A 195 -14.72 2.01 -16.91
C ASP A 195 -13.80 3.16 -17.36
N THR A 196 -12.50 2.92 -17.36
CA THR A 196 -11.49 3.86 -17.87
C THR A 196 -11.68 4.14 -19.37
N GLU A 197 -11.84 3.09 -20.18
CA GLU A 197 -12.03 3.23 -21.63
C GLU A 197 -13.35 3.88 -22.03
N ILE A 198 -14.42 3.64 -21.27
CA ILE A 198 -15.71 4.33 -21.45
C ILE A 198 -15.52 5.84 -21.22
N SER A 199 -14.80 6.22 -20.16
CA SER A 199 -14.52 7.62 -19.86
C SER A 199 -13.70 8.28 -20.98
N ASN A 200 -12.69 7.60 -21.51
CA ASN A 200 -11.88 8.05 -22.64
C ASN A 200 -12.71 8.19 -23.92
N TYR A 201 -13.60 7.24 -24.20
CA TYR A 201 -14.48 7.26 -25.35
C TYR A 201 -15.40 8.49 -25.33
N TYR A 202 -16.09 8.75 -24.21
CA TYR A 202 -16.95 9.91 -24.09
C TYR A 202 -16.17 11.22 -24.21
N LEU A 203 -15.00 11.31 -23.58
CA LEU A 203 -14.17 12.51 -23.69
C LEU A 203 -13.73 12.79 -25.13
N ASN A 204 -13.31 11.74 -25.86
CA ASN A 204 -12.90 11.87 -27.26
C ASN A 204 -14.10 12.22 -28.17
N SER A 205 -15.27 11.65 -27.91
CA SER A 205 -16.49 11.99 -28.63
C SER A 205 -16.84 13.46 -28.45
N ILE A 206 -16.81 14.00 -27.23
CA ILE A 206 -17.06 15.42 -26.96
C ILE A 206 -16.02 16.33 -27.64
N LYS A 207 -14.73 15.96 -27.60
CA LYS A 207 -13.65 16.76 -28.19
C LYS A 207 -13.72 16.81 -29.73
N ASN A 208 -14.16 15.73 -30.35
CA ASN A 208 -14.21 15.64 -31.82
C ASN A 208 -15.53 16.15 -32.42
N GLY A 209 -16.45 16.59 -31.61
CA GLY A 209 -17.75 17.14 -32.00
C GLY A 209 -18.60 16.13 -32.77
N PHE A 210 -19.61 15.57 -32.14
CA PHE A 210 -20.67 14.89 -32.89
C PHE A 210 -21.49 15.91 -33.65
#